data_3da8e04226f65126cfac687039e623b5
#
_entry.id   3da8e04226f65126cfac687039e623b5
#
_cell.length_a   1.000
_cell.length_b   1.000
_cell.length_c   1.000
_cell.angle_alpha   90.00
_cell.angle_beta   90.00
_cell.angle_gamma   90.00
#
_symmetry.space_group_name_H-M   'P 1'
#
loop_
_entity.id
_entity.type
_entity.pdbx_description
1 polymer ?
#
loop_
_entity_poly.entity_id
_entity_poly.type
_entity_poly.pdbx_seq_one_letter_code
_entity_poly.pdbx_strand_id
1 'polypeptide(L)'
;MIWGSSPKAVAARFSAIAQNYVADGPAERMERGRRAILQAVAEHEPATLNQVAAATERGAPAVSRSVDSLVRAGLIERTADPDNRRRLAMRLTEVGREQLSRPCGTSGALQSKFERIAPSELRAIERALEILER
;
A
#
# COMPACT_ATOMS: atom_id res chain seq x y z
N MET A 1 11.07 20.03 -33.70
CA MET A 1 10.07 20.62 -32.82
C MET A 1 10.16 19.97 -31.46
N ILE A 2 10.38 20.76 -30.47
CA ILE A 2 10.38 20.25 -29.12
C ILE A 2 8.93 20.10 -28.72
N TRP A 3 8.55 18.90 -28.65
CA TRP A 3 7.31 18.57 -28.02
C TRP A 3 7.46 18.89 -26.55
N GLY A 4 7.13 20.10 -26.18
CA GLY A 4 7.27 20.56 -24.82
C GLY A 4 6.60 19.60 -23.88
N SER A 5 7.43 18.80 -23.25
CA SER A 5 6.98 17.93 -22.19
C SER A 5 6.81 18.80 -20.94
N SER A 6 5.70 19.56 -20.92
CA SER A 6 5.39 20.29 -19.70
C SER A 6 5.21 19.29 -18.54
N PRO A 7 5.61 19.63 -17.32
CA PRO A 7 5.40 18.76 -16.18
C PRO A 7 3.95 18.27 -16.06
N LYS A 8 2.99 19.14 -16.35
CA LYS A 8 1.57 18.79 -16.34
C LYS A 8 1.22 17.72 -17.36
N ALA A 9 1.72 17.87 -18.60
CA ALA A 9 1.44 16.92 -19.67
C ALA A 9 2.10 15.56 -19.39
N VAL A 10 3.32 15.55 -18.88
CA VAL A 10 4.03 14.31 -18.51
C VAL A 10 3.30 13.61 -17.38
N ALA A 11 2.90 14.34 -16.34
CA ALA A 11 2.16 13.77 -15.23
C ALA A 11 0.84 13.16 -15.68
N ALA A 12 0.10 13.82 -16.57
CA ALA A 12 -1.16 13.31 -17.08
C ALA A 12 -0.95 12.02 -17.89
N ARG A 13 0.07 11.96 -18.74
CA ARG A 13 0.39 10.75 -19.52
C ARG A 13 0.81 9.60 -18.61
N PHE A 14 1.65 9.89 -17.62
CA PHE A 14 2.10 8.88 -16.67
C PHE A 14 0.91 8.28 -15.91
N SER A 15 0.05 9.14 -15.37
CA SER A 15 -1.14 8.70 -14.64
C SER A 15 -2.07 7.85 -15.49
N ALA A 16 -2.30 8.26 -16.75
CA ALA A 16 -3.16 7.51 -17.66
C ALA A 16 -2.60 6.12 -17.96
N ILE A 17 -1.30 6.03 -18.20
CA ILE A 17 -0.64 4.74 -18.46
C ILE A 17 -0.67 3.87 -17.20
N ALA A 18 -0.33 4.43 -16.05
CA ALA A 18 -0.31 3.70 -14.78
C ALA A 18 -1.69 3.10 -14.46
N GLN A 19 -2.76 3.86 -14.66
CA GLN A 19 -4.12 3.39 -14.40
C GLN A 19 -4.51 2.18 -15.24
N ASN A 20 -3.98 2.05 -16.44
CA ASN A 20 -4.25 0.89 -17.29
C ASN A 20 -3.68 -0.41 -16.73
N TYR A 21 -2.72 -0.31 -15.83
CA TYR A 21 -2.05 -1.47 -15.23
C TYR A 21 -2.37 -1.67 -13.76
N VAL A 22 -3.15 -0.79 -13.16
CA VAL A 22 -3.61 -0.99 -11.79
C VAL A 22 -4.76 -1.99 -11.81
N ALA A 23 -4.53 -3.13 -11.19
CA ALA A 23 -5.61 -4.07 -10.98
C ALA A 23 -6.60 -3.46 -9.98
N ASP A 24 -7.85 -3.35 -10.36
CA ASP A 24 -8.89 -2.68 -9.55
C ASP A 24 -10.16 -3.53 -9.40
N GLY A 25 -9.98 -4.83 -9.30
CA GLY A 25 -11.08 -5.73 -8.95
C GLY A 25 -11.39 -5.69 -7.45
N PRO A 26 -12.48 -6.36 -7.02
CA PRO A 26 -12.83 -6.43 -5.59
C PRO A 26 -11.73 -7.01 -4.72
N ALA A 27 -11.02 -8.04 -5.20
CA ALA A 27 -9.93 -8.66 -4.46
C ALA A 27 -8.75 -7.71 -4.27
N GLU A 28 -8.41 -6.95 -5.30
CA GLU A 28 -7.32 -5.98 -5.27
C GLU A 28 -7.64 -4.80 -4.35
N ARG A 29 -8.89 -4.34 -4.35
CA ARG A 29 -9.33 -3.29 -3.43
C ARG A 29 -9.26 -3.76 -1.97
N MET A 30 -9.67 -4.99 -1.72
CA MET A 30 -9.57 -5.61 -0.39
C MET A 30 -8.11 -5.68 0.06
N GLU A 31 -7.23 -6.13 -0.81
CA GLU A 31 -5.79 -6.24 -0.50
C GLU A 31 -5.17 -4.89 -0.18
N ARG A 32 -5.49 -3.86 -0.97
CA ARG A 32 -5.02 -2.50 -0.68
C ARG A 32 -5.53 -2.00 0.66
N GLY A 33 -6.79 -2.30 0.99
CA GLY A 33 -7.38 -1.94 2.27
C GLY A 33 -6.69 -2.63 3.45
N ARG A 34 -6.40 -3.91 3.32
CA ARG A 34 -5.66 -4.66 4.33
C ARG A 34 -4.25 -4.08 4.52
N ARG A 35 -3.57 -3.82 3.43
CA ARG A 35 -2.22 -3.25 3.47
C ARG A 35 -2.20 -1.87 4.11
N ALA A 36 -3.18 -1.03 3.82
CA ALA A 36 -3.30 0.29 4.43
C ALA A 36 -3.43 0.20 5.96
N ILE A 37 -4.21 -0.76 6.46
CA ILE A 37 -4.36 -0.98 7.89
C ILE A 37 -3.06 -1.48 8.50
N LEU A 38 -2.40 -2.45 7.89
CA LEU A 38 -1.10 -2.94 8.37
C LEU A 38 -0.07 -1.82 8.43
N GLN A 39 -0.03 -0.99 7.41
CA GLN A 39 0.87 0.17 7.36
C GLN A 39 0.58 1.15 8.49
N ALA A 40 -0.68 1.48 8.72
CA ALA A 40 -1.09 2.39 9.78
C ALA A 40 -0.72 1.85 11.17
N VAL A 41 -0.90 0.55 11.40
CA VAL A 41 -0.47 -0.09 12.65
C VAL A 41 1.05 0.00 12.81
N ALA A 42 1.80 -0.29 11.75
CA ALA A 42 3.27 -0.22 11.80
C ALA A 42 3.79 1.17 12.14
N GLU A 43 3.14 2.21 11.61
CA GLU A 43 3.56 3.60 11.83
C GLU A 43 3.26 4.12 13.23
N HIS A 44 2.30 3.52 13.91
CA HIS A 44 1.82 4.00 15.22
C HIS A 44 1.98 2.98 16.34
N GLU A 45 2.82 1.98 16.20
CA GLU A 45 2.94 0.90 17.19
C GLU A 45 3.37 1.40 18.58
N PRO A 46 2.67 1.03 19.64
CA PRO A 46 1.38 0.34 19.66
C PRO A 46 0.25 1.28 19.21
N ALA A 47 -0.51 0.86 18.21
CA ALA A 47 -1.52 1.69 17.57
C ALA A 47 -2.89 1.49 18.21
N THR A 48 -3.63 2.56 18.44
CA THR A 48 -5.03 2.48 18.85
C THR A 48 -5.94 2.39 17.64
N LEU A 49 -7.16 1.90 17.85
CA LEU A 49 -8.16 1.84 16.78
C LEU A 49 -8.41 3.22 16.14
N ASN A 50 -8.49 4.26 16.98
CA ASN A 50 -8.72 5.63 16.49
C ASN A 50 -7.57 6.14 15.65
N GLN A 51 -6.31 5.82 16.00
CA GLN A 51 -5.14 6.20 15.19
C GLN A 51 -5.18 5.53 13.83
N VAL A 52 -5.53 4.25 13.77
CA VAL A 52 -5.64 3.51 12.52
C VAL A 52 -6.79 4.06 11.67
N ALA A 53 -7.94 4.33 12.27
CA ALA A 53 -9.08 4.91 11.59
C ALA A 53 -8.73 6.28 10.98
N ALA A 54 -8.07 7.13 11.74
CA ALA A 54 -7.63 8.45 11.26
C ALA A 54 -6.62 8.33 10.11
N ALA A 55 -5.63 7.45 10.25
CA ALA A 55 -4.60 7.25 9.24
C ALA A 55 -5.13 6.68 7.92
N THR A 56 -6.17 5.85 7.99
CA THR A 56 -6.78 5.23 6.81
C THR A 56 -7.99 5.98 6.29
N GLU A 57 -8.40 7.05 6.96
CA GLU A 57 -9.58 7.86 6.62
C GLU A 57 -10.86 7.01 6.52
N ARG A 58 -10.97 6.01 7.38
CA ARG A 58 -12.11 5.10 7.44
C ARG A 58 -12.82 5.22 8.78
N GLY A 59 -14.11 4.88 8.79
CA GLY A 59 -14.88 4.85 10.03
C GLY A 59 -14.37 3.76 10.99
N ALA A 60 -14.36 4.07 12.28
CA ALA A 60 -13.90 3.15 13.30
C ALA A 60 -14.59 1.78 13.27
N PRO A 61 -15.92 1.66 13.02
CA PRO A 61 -16.56 0.34 12.91
C PRO A 61 -16.02 -0.53 11.78
N ALA A 62 -15.74 0.08 10.62
CA ALA A 62 -15.17 -0.64 9.47
C ALA A 62 -13.75 -1.10 9.77
N VAL A 63 -12.93 -0.23 10.37
CA VAL A 63 -11.56 -0.54 10.78
C VAL A 63 -11.57 -1.65 11.83
N SER A 64 -12.47 -1.59 12.80
CA SER A 64 -12.59 -2.61 13.85
C SER A 64 -12.83 -4.00 13.25
N ARG A 65 -13.74 -4.10 12.28
CA ARG A 65 -14.03 -5.37 11.60
C ARG A 65 -12.82 -5.89 10.82
N SER A 66 -12.14 -5.00 10.13
CA SER A 66 -10.93 -5.35 9.38
C SER A 66 -9.80 -5.80 10.29
N VAL A 67 -9.62 -5.12 11.42
CA VAL A 67 -8.63 -5.50 12.44
C VAL A 67 -8.96 -6.87 13.02
N ASP A 68 -10.22 -7.14 13.35
CA ASP A 68 -10.63 -8.45 13.85
C ASP A 68 -10.27 -9.57 12.87
N SER A 69 -10.48 -9.33 11.58
CA SER A 69 -10.11 -10.27 10.53
C SER A 69 -8.59 -10.48 10.48
N LEU A 70 -7.82 -9.41 10.58
CA LEU A 70 -6.35 -9.47 10.55
C LEU A 70 -5.76 -10.14 11.80
N VAL A 71 -6.40 -9.94 12.96
CA VAL A 71 -6.02 -10.66 14.18
C VAL A 71 -6.25 -12.16 14.03
N ARG A 72 -7.40 -12.55 13.47
CA ARG A 72 -7.70 -13.97 13.22
C ARG A 72 -6.75 -14.59 12.19
N ALA A 73 -6.29 -13.78 11.24
CA ALA A 73 -5.31 -14.22 10.24
C ALA A 73 -3.88 -14.28 10.78
N GLY A 74 -3.65 -13.83 12.02
CA GLY A 74 -2.31 -13.84 12.64
C GLY A 74 -1.38 -12.73 12.18
N LEU A 75 -1.91 -11.65 11.62
CA LEU A 75 -1.12 -10.52 11.11
C LEU A 75 -1.00 -9.37 12.10
N ILE A 76 -1.98 -9.24 13.00
CA ILE A 76 -2.04 -8.24 14.06
C ILE A 76 -2.26 -8.95 15.39
N GLU A 77 -1.62 -8.47 16.44
CA GLU A 77 -1.90 -8.87 17.81
C GLU A 77 -2.39 -7.68 18.61
N ARG A 78 -3.30 -7.94 19.54
CA ARG A 78 -3.79 -6.92 20.47
C ARG A 78 -2.95 -6.93 21.71
N THR A 79 -2.60 -5.72 22.18
CA THR A 79 -1.85 -5.52 23.43
C THR A 79 -2.55 -4.47 24.27
N ALA A 80 -2.17 -4.35 25.54
CA ALA A 80 -2.64 -3.25 26.37
C ALA A 80 -1.98 -1.94 25.91
N ASP A 81 -2.76 -0.85 25.86
CA ASP A 81 -2.21 0.47 25.63
C ASP A 81 -1.33 0.87 26.82
N PRO A 82 -0.06 1.23 26.60
CA PRO A 82 0.83 1.65 27.70
C PRO A 82 0.32 2.85 28.48
N ASP A 83 -0.40 3.76 27.82
CA ASP A 83 -0.91 5.00 28.42
C ASP A 83 -2.28 4.83 29.06
N ASN A 84 -3.02 3.79 28.68
CA ASN A 84 -4.35 3.53 29.21
C ASN A 84 -4.67 2.04 29.14
N ARG A 85 -4.56 1.34 30.28
CA ARG A 85 -4.78 -0.11 30.40
C ARG A 85 -6.20 -0.57 30.00
N ARG A 86 -7.17 0.34 29.97
CA ARG A 86 -8.53 0.04 29.52
C ARG A 86 -8.68 0.04 28.01
N ARG A 87 -7.69 0.58 27.30
CA ARG A 87 -7.69 0.68 25.87
C ARG A 87 -6.79 -0.39 25.27
N LEU A 88 -7.26 -1.03 24.23
CA LEU A 88 -6.45 -1.99 23.47
C LEU A 88 -5.62 -1.25 22.43
N ALA A 89 -4.39 -1.65 22.31
CA ALA A 89 -3.50 -1.23 21.26
C ALA A 89 -3.16 -2.42 20.37
N MET A 90 -2.56 -2.15 19.23
CA MET A 90 -2.27 -3.16 18.22
C MET A 90 -0.81 -3.09 17.80
N ARG A 91 -0.26 -4.25 17.51
CA ARG A 91 1.08 -4.39 16.93
C ARG A 91 1.01 -5.38 15.78
N LEU A 92 1.88 -5.23 14.82
CA LEU A 92 2.06 -6.26 13.81
C LEU A 92 2.73 -7.48 14.43
N THR A 93 2.30 -8.66 14.01
CA THR A 93 3.05 -9.88 14.27
C THR A 93 4.24 -9.94 13.31
N GLU A 94 5.15 -10.89 13.51
CA GLU A 94 6.25 -11.12 12.58
C GLU A 94 5.74 -11.43 11.17
N VAL A 95 4.67 -12.23 11.07
CA VAL A 95 4.02 -12.55 9.80
C VAL A 95 3.42 -11.30 9.17
N GLY A 96 2.81 -10.43 9.97
CA GLY A 96 2.27 -9.15 9.48
C GLY A 96 3.35 -8.23 8.93
N ARG A 97 4.49 -8.13 9.58
CA ARG A 97 5.64 -7.36 9.11
C ARG A 97 6.19 -7.91 7.81
N GLU A 98 6.29 -9.23 7.71
CA GLU A 98 6.75 -9.90 6.51
C GLU A 98 5.82 -9.62 5.32
N GLN A 99 4.51 -9.71 5.52
CA GLN A 99 3.55 -9.40 4.47
C GLN A 99 3.61 -7.93 4.05
N LEU A 100 3.78 -7.01 5.00
CA LEU A 100 3.90 -5.60 4.70
C LEU A 100 5.17 -5.27 3.90
N SER A 101 6.26 -6.00 4.13
CA SER A 101 7.52 -5.81 3.41
C SER A 101 7.48 -6.31 1.97
N ARG A 102 6.54 -7.19 1.63
CA ARG A 102 6.39 -7.68 0.25
C ARG A 102 5.88 -6.57 -0.64
N PRO A 103 6.39 -6.44 -1.87
CA PRO A 103 5.85 -5.47 -2.82
C PRO A 103 4.36 -5.71 -3.06
N CYS A 104 3.60 -4.64 -3.21
CA CYS A 104 2.22 -4.75 -3.67
C CYS A 104 2.20 -5.50 -4.99
N GLY A 105 1.23 -6.41 -5.13
CA GLY A 105 1.09 -7.20 -6.34
C GLY A 105 1.05 -6.31 -7.57
N THR A 106 2.01 -6.51 -8.46
CA THR A 106 2.02 -5.87 -9.75
C THR A 106 0.96 -6.50 -10.64
N SER A 107 0.38 -5.69 -11.50
CA SER A 107 -0.43 -6.23 -12.58
C SER A 107 0.43 -7.19 -13.41
N GLY A 108 -0.03 -8.41 -13.60
CA GLY A 108 0.66 -9.37 -14.46
C GLY A 108 0.85 -8.84 -15.87
N ALA A 109 -0.07 -7.98 -16.34
CA ALA A 109 0.05 -7.33 -17.64
C ALA A 109 1.25 -6.38 -17.71
N LEU A 110 1.53 -5.65 -16.64
CA LEU A 110 2.69 -4.75 -16.60
C LEU A 110 4.00 -5.53 -16.60
N GLN A 111 4.09 -6.57 -15.79
CA GLN A 111 5.25 -7.45 -15.78
C GLN A 111 5.51 -8.05 -17.17
N SER A 112 4.48 -8.60 -17.80
CA SER A 112 4.58 -9.17 -19.14
C SER A 112 5.04 -8.14 -20.18
N LYS A 113 4.59 -6.90 -20.05
CA LYS A 113 5.04 -5.83 -20.93
C LYS A 113 6.53 -5.54 -20.75
N PHE A 114 7.00 -5.49 -19.51
CA PHE A 114 8.41 -5.25 -19.21
C PHE A 114 9.32 -6.37 -19.70
N GLU A 115 8.81 -7.59 -19.72
CA GLU A 115 9.55 -8.75 -20.25
C GLU A 115 9.73 -8.70 -21.76
N ARG A 116 8.90 -7.92 -22.47
CA ARG A 116 8.91 -7.82 -23.93
C ARG A 116 9.67 -6.62 -24.47
N ILE A 117 9.97 -5.63 -23.64
CA ILE A 117 10.70 -4.45 -24.07
C ILE A 117 12.21 -4.72 -24.09
N ALA A 118 12.93 -3.88 -24.83
CA ALA A 118 14.39 -3.99 -24.91
C ALA A 118 15.02 -3.70 -23.53
N PRO A 119 16.17 -4.34 -23.22
CA PRO A 119 16.85 -4.05 -21.94
C PRO A 119 17.21 -2.58 -21.74
N SER A 120 17.52 -1.85 -22.80
CA SER A 120 17.78 -0.42 -22.73
C SER A 120 16.53 0.39 -22.34
N GLU A 121 15.38 -0.04 -22.83
CA GLU A 121 14.09 0.59 -22.48
C GLU A 121 13.71 0.28 -21.02
N LEU A 122 13.96 -0.92 -20.58
CA LEU A 122 13.72 -1.29 -19.18
C LEU A 122 14.60 -0.46 -18.23
N ARG A 123 15.87 -0.25 -18.57
CA ARG A 123 16.75 0.62 -17.80
C ARG A 123 16.28 2.07 -17.78
N ALA A 124 15.71 2.55 -18.88
CA ALA A 124 15.15 3.90 -18.94
C ALA A 124 13.97 4.06 -17.99
N ILE A 125 13.10 3.06 -17.93
CA ILE A 125 11.96 3.04 -16.99
C ILE A 125 12.48 2.98 -15.54
N GLU A 126 13.44 2.14 -15.27
CA GLU A 126 14.05 2.02 -13.94
C GLU A 126 14.64 3.36 -13.49
N ARG A 127 15.33 4.05 -14.39
CA ARG A 127 15.84 5.39 -14.11
C ARG A 127 14.74 6.40 -13.81
N ALA A 128 13.63 6.34 -14.54
CA ALA A 128 12.48 7.20 -14.28
C ALA A 128 11.90 6.95 -12.90
N LEU A 129 11.79 5.69 -12.48
CA LEU A 129 11.31 5.34 -11.14
C LEU A 129 12.23 5.88 -10.05
N GLU A 130 13.54 5.74 -10.21
CA GLU A 130 14.52 6.29 -9.26
C GLU A 130 14.34 7.80 -9.08
N ILE A 131 14.04 8.51 -10.16
CA ILE A 131 13.81 9.95 -10.12
C ILE A 131 12.53 10.27 -9.33
N LEU A 132 11.49 9.47 -9.49
CA LEU A 132 10.21 9.68 -8.80
C LEU A 132 10.26 9.30 -7.32
N GLU A 133 11.16 8.38 -6.95
CA GLU A 133 11.32 7.90 -5.58
C GLU A 133 12.16 8.82 -4.69
N ARG A 134 12.76 9.86 -5.24
CA ARG A 134 13.62 10.80 -4.50
C ARG A 134 12.89 11.58 -3.41
#